data_10fb02d1732318a44586ad3168962a33
#
_entry.id   10fb02d1732318a44586ad3168962a33
#
_cell.length_a   1.000
_cell.length_b   1.000
_cell.length_c   1.000
_cell.angle_alpha   90.00
_cell.angle_beta   90.00
_cell.angle_gamma   90.00
#
_symmetry.space_group_name_H-M   'P 1'
#
loop_
_entity.id
_entity.type
_entity.pdbx_description
1 polymer ?
#
loop_
_entity_poly.entity_id
_entity_poly.type
_entity_poly.pdbx_seq_one_letter_code
_entity_poly.pdbx_strand_id
1 'polypeptide(L)'
;MIVAEENVKPKRVMLDPRGGRPREKSKTYIEGLDRILNGGIPIGNTTLLAGTVGSGKTTLAMEYLINGAKNGETTCYISVTEPSSKMLENLRTYGFFDDTLVTEGKLNVFDLGIINDRLGVERLDGSYTSKDME
;
A
#
# COMPACT_ATOMS: atom_id res chain seq x y z
N MET A 1 3.76 0.81 3.46
CA MET A 1 2.95 0.49 2.27
C MET A 1 3.10 1.63 1.27
N ILE A 2 3.68 1.34 0.13
CA ILE A 2 3.84 2.31 -0.96
C ILE A 2 2.91 1.87 -2.08
N VAL A 3 1.97 2.72 -2.47
CA VAL A 3 1.14 2.52 -3.67
C VAL A 3 1.81 3.32 -4.78
N ALA A 4 2.38 2.63 -5.78
CA ALA A 4 2.91 3.24 -6.98
C ALA A 4 1.88 3.11 -8.11
N GLU A 5 1.28 4.21 -8.53
CA GLU A 5 0.50 4.26 -9.76
C GLU A 5 1.45 4.44 -10.96
N GLU A 6 1.57 3.40 -11.78
CA GLU A 6 2.24 3.48 -13.08
C GLU A 6 1.20 3.93 -14.13
N ASN A 7 1.22 5.17 -14.49
CA ASN A 7 0.65 5.85 -15.65
C ASN A 7 -0.06 7.18 -15.37
N VAL A 8 0.36 7.90 -14.35
CA VAL A 8 -0.07 9.29 -14.24
C VAL A 8 0.98 10.17 -14.94
N LYS A 9 0.70 10.57 -16.18
CA LYS A 9 1.44 11.68 -16.78
C LYS A 9 1.37 12.85 -15.80
N PRO A 10 2.50 13.47 -15.41
CA PRO A 10 2.47 14.59 -14.49
C PRO A 10 1.71 15.74 -15.14
N LYS A 11 0.44 15.90 -14.81
CA LYS A 11 -0.28 17.13 -15.07
C LYS A 11 0.40 18.22 -14.24
N ARG A 12 1.05 19.19 -14.89
CA ARG A 12 1.47 20.42 -14.22
C ARG A 12 0.26 21.01 -13.51
N VAL A 13 0.20 20.84 -12.22
CA VAL A 13 -0.79 21.50 -11.38
C VAL A 13 -0.34 22.94 -11.25
N MET A 14 -0.91 23.84 -12.03
CA MET A 14 -0.82 25.26 -11.74
C MET A 14 -1.57 25.51 -10.44
N LEU A 15 -0.85 25.88 -9.40
CA LEU A 15 -1.44 26.33 -8.15
C LEU A 15 -2.24 27.62 -8.44
N ASP A 16 -3.56 27.55 -8.24
CA ASP A 16 -4.40 28.75 -8.26
C ASP A 16 -4.12 29.55 -6.98
N PRO A 17 -3.68 30.80 -7.08
CA PRO A 17 -3.39 31.62 -5.90
C PRO A 17 -4.63 31.99 -5.07
N ARG A 18 -5.84 31.64 -5.48
CA ARG A 18 -7.10 32.10 -4.90
C ARG A 18 -8.02 31.03 -4.34
N GLY A 19 -7.57 29.78 -4.23
CA GLY A 19 -8.37 28.71 -3.65
C GLY A 19 -7.96 27.36 -4.24
N GLY A 20 -7.51 26.46 -3.40
CA GLY A 20 -7.06 25.15 -3.81
C GLY A 20 -8.14 24.43 -4.63
N ARG A 21 -7.80 24.00 -5.85
CA ARG A 21 -8.66 23.10 -6.62
C ARG A 21 -8.94 21.86 -5.78
N PRO A 22 -10.15 21.30 -5.84
CA PRO A 22 -10.42 20.03 -5.22
C PRO A 22 -9.35 19.04 -5.68
N ARG A 23 -8.57 18.49 -4.75
CA ARG A 23 -7.56 17.48 -5.08
C ARG A 23 -8.29 16.24 -5.58
N GLU A 24 -7.87 15.72 -6.72
CA GLU A 24 -8.34 14.44 -7.22
C GLU A 24 -8.09 13.36 -6.15
N LYS A 25 -9.06 12.47 -5.96
CA LYS A 25 -9.02 11.43 -4.93
C LYS A 25 -9.12 10.07 -5.56
N SER A 26 -8.32 9.14 -5.06
CA SER A 26 -8.45 7.72 -5.34
C SER A 26 -9.53 7.14 -4.43
N LYS A 27 -10.52 6.50 -5.01
CA LYS A 27 -11.57 5.80 -4.26
C LYS A 27 -11.00 4.56 -3.61
N THR A 28 -11.46 4.27 -2.40
CA THR A 28 -11.09 3.03 -1.72
C THR A 28 -11.96 1.85 -2.15
N TYR A 29 -13.16 2.14 -2.67
CA TYR A 29 -14.20 1.16 -2.97
C TYR A 29 -14.57 0.28 -1.76
N ILE A 30 -14.28 0.75 -0.54
CA ILE A 30 -14.67 0.12 0.72
C ILE A 30 -15.94 0.83 1.20
N GLU A 31 -16.99 0.04 1.44
CA GLU A 31 -18.28 0.57 1.83
C GLU A 31 -18.19 1.47 3.06
N GLY A 32 -18.72 2.68 2.95
CA GLY A 32 -18.72 3.68 4.01
C GLY A 32 -17.40 4.44 4.18
N LEU A 33 -16.24 3.88 3.81
CA LEU A 33 -14.96 4.54 4.00
C LEU A 33 -14.82 5.76 3.06
N ASP A 34 -15.17 5.64 1.80
CA ASP A 34 -15.15 6.75 0.84
C ASP A 34 -16.06 7.92 1.27
N ARG A 35 -17.17 7.61 1.94
CA ARG A 35 -18.06 8.63 2.50
C ARG A 35 -17.37 9.36 3.67
N ILE A 36 -16.71 8.65 4.58
CA ILE A 36 -15.96 9.23 5.71
C ILE A 36 -14.81 10.10 5.19
N LEU A 37 -14.11 9.61 4.14
CA LEU A 37 -12.99 10.32 3.49
C LEU A 37 -13.45 11.40 2.51
N ASN A 38 -14.76 11.63 2.40
CA ASN A 38 -15.33 12.60 1.46
C ASN A 38 -14.87 12.35 0.01
N GLY A 39 -14.96 11.09 -0.44
CA GLY A 39 -14.70 10.65 -1.81
C GLY A 39 -13.40 9.89 -2.03
N GLY A 40 -12.64 9.57 -0.99
CA GLY A 40 -11.42 8.76 -1.09
C GLY A 40 -10.16 9.44 -0.58
N ILE A 41 -9.01 8.85 -0.88
CA ILE A 41 -7.68 9.31 -0.46
C ILE A 41 -7.13 10.31 -1.51
N PRO A 42 -6.63 11.50 -1.11
CA PRO A 42 -6.05 12.45 -2.06
C PRO A 42 -4.86 11.84 -2.81
N ILE A 43 -4.87 11.90 -4.14
CA ILE A 43 -3.80 11.40 -5.01
C ILE A 43 -2.50 12.17 -4.73
N GLY A 44 -1.38 11.45 -4.74
CA GLY A 44 -0.04 12.01 -4.50
C GLY A 44 0.29 12.23 -3.02
N ASN A 45 -0.58 11.83 -2.09
CA ASN A 45 -0.32 11.92 -0.67
C ASN A 45 0.12 10.56 -0.10
N THR A 46 0.90 10.64 0.99
CA THR A 46 1.19 9.46 1.83
C THR A 46 0.15 9.39 2.94
N THR A 47 -0.40 8.21 3.16
CA THR A 47 -1.38 7.94 4.23
C THR A 47 -0.76 6.99 5.25
N LEU A 48 -0.80 7.36 6.53
CA LEU A 48 -0.41 6.50 7.64
C LEU A 48 -1.65 5.82 8.22
N LEU A 49 -1.64 4.48 8.23
CA LEU A 49 -2.65 3.66 8.89
C LEU A 49 -2.09 3.12 10.21
N ALA A 50 -2.56 3.66 11.34
CA ALA A 50 -2.11 3.30 12.66
C ALA A 50 -3.20 2.58 13.47
N GLY A 51 -2.79 1.70 14.38
CA GLY A 51 -3.69 0.96 15.26
C GLY A 51 -2.96 -0.16 16.00
N THR A 52 -3.62 -0.76 16.99
CA THR A 52 -3.08 -1.89 17.77
C THR A 52 -2.92 -3.16 16.93
N VAL A 53 -2.21 -4.15 17.43
CA VAL A 53 -2.11 -5.48 16.81
C VAL A 53 -3.53 -6.08 16.70
N GLY A 54 -3.83 -6.69 15.57
CA GLY A 54 -5.14 -7.31 15.30
C GLY A 54 -6.26 -6.34 14.91
N SER A 55 -6.00 -5.03 14.80
CA SER A 55 -7.02 -4.02 14.42
C SER A 55 -7.42 -4.01 12.93
N GLY A 56 -6.90 -4.94 12.12
CA GLY A 56 -7.26 -5.05 10.71
C GLY A 56 -6.51 -4.11 9.74
N LYS A 57 -5.42 -3.46 10.17
CA LYS A 57 -4.65 -2.54 9.31
C LYS A 57 -4.22 -3.15 7.98
N THR A 58 -3.62 -4.33 8.04
CA THR A 58 -3.16 -5.05 6.85
C THR A 58 -4.34 -5.45 5.96
N THR A 59 -5.42 -5.93 6.57
CA THR A 59 -6.65 -6.30 5.85
C THR A 59 -7.24 -5.11 5.10
N LEU A 60 -7.38 -3.97 5.77
CA LEU A 60 -7.89 -2.73 5.16
C LEU A 60 -6.98 -2.25 4.03
N ALA A 61 -5.66 -2.28 4.24
CA ALA A 61 -4.69 -1.89 3.23
C ALA A 61 -4.77 -2.80 1.99
N MET A 62 -4.86 -4.12 2.20
CA MET A 62 -4.97 -5.09 1.11
C MET A 62 -6.31 -4.97 0.37
N GLU A 63 -7.41 -4.77 1.08
CA GLU A 63 -8.72 -4.54 0.46
C GLU A 63 -8.71 -3.29 -0.43
N TYR A 64 -8.09 -2.20 0.02
CA TYR A 64 -7.90 -1.00 -0.78
C TYR A 64 -7.12 -1.28 -2.07
N LEU A 65 -5.97 -1.98 -1.98
CA LEU A 65 -5.13 -2.32 -3.14
C LEU A 65 -5.86 -3.25 -4.11
N ILE A 66 -6.55 -4.27 -3.59
CA ILE A 66 -7.31 -5.24 -4.39
C ILE A 66 -8.47 -4.55 -5.11
N ASN A 67 -9.18 -3.66 -4.42
CA ASN A 67 -10.27 -2.91 -5.04
C ASN A 67 -9.75 -1.97 -6.14
N GLY A 68 -8.62 -1.30 -5.93
CA GLY A 68 -7.95 -0.53 -6.98
C GLY A 68 -7.60 -1.40 -8.18
N ALA A 69 -6.97 -2.57 -7.95
CA ALA A 69 -6.60 -3.52 -9.01
C ALA A 69 -7.82 -4.03 -9.80
N LYS A 70 -8.95 -4.32 -9.13
CA LYS A 70 -10.22 -4.68 -9.78
C LYS A 70 -10.78 -3.56 -10.64
N ASN A 71 -10.48 -2.31 -10.30
CA ASN A 71 -10.92 -1.12 -11.05
C ASN A 71 -9.90 -0.63 -12.08
N GLY A 72 -8.89 -1.45 -12.41
CA GLY A 72 -7.95 -1.19 -13.50
C GLY A 72 -6.66 -0.49 -13.09
N GLU A 73 -6.42 -0.28 -11.81
CA GLU A 73 -5.16 0.23 -11.29
C GLU A 73 -4.12 -0.91 -11.17
N THR A 74 -2.83 -0.58 -11.31
CA THR A 74 -1.75 -1.49 -10.94
C THR A 74 -1.30 -1.17 -9.52
N THR A 75 -1.41 -2.14 -8.62
CA THR A 75 -1.14 -1.94 -7.21
C THR A 75 0.05 -2.76 -6.73
N CYS A 76 0.72 -2.27 -5.69
CA CYS A 76 1.89 -2.90 -5.12
C CYS A 76 1.81 -2.92 -3.59
N TYR A 77 2.12 -4.05 -3.00
CA TYR A 77 2.30 -4.21 -1.57
C TYR A 77 3.73 -4.68 -1.27
N ILE A 78 4.39 -3.99 -0.34
CA ILE A 78 5.73 -4.37 0.12
C ILE A 78 5.61 -4.81 1.57
N SER A 79 5.87 -6.09 1.83
CA SER A 79 5.94 -6.65 3.18
C SER A 79 7.35 -6.53 3.73
N VAL A 80 7.45 -6.11 5.00
CA VAL A 80 8.73 -6.02 5.71
C VAL A 80 8.89 -7.17 6.71
N THR A 81 7.80 -7.61 7.30
CA THR A 81 7.81 -8.53 8.45
C THR A 81 7.22 -9.91 8.18
N GLU A 82 6.37 -10.02 7.16
CA GLU A 82 5.69 -11.28 6.84
C GLU A 82 6.05 -11.72 5.42
N PRO A 83 6.40 -13.00 5.20
CA PRO A 83 6.62 -13.54 3.87
C PRO A 83 5.39 -13.37 2.97
N SER A 84 5.63 -12.96 1.71
CA SER A 84 4.56 -12.71 0.74
C SER A 84 3.68 -13.93 0.48
N SER A 85 4.26 -15.13 0.50
CA SER A 85 3.52 -16.40 0.35
C SER A 85 2.48 -16.61 1.45
N LYS A 86 2.88 -16.38 2.71
CA LYS A 86 1.99 -16.53 3.87
C LYS A 86 0.88 -15.48 3.84
N MET A 87 1.22 -14.26 3.44
CA MET A 87 0.22 -13.19 3.28
C MET A 87 -0.82 -13.55 2.23
N LEU A 88 -0.41 -14.04 1.05
CA LEU A 88 -1.33 -14.46 -0.01
C LEU A 88 -2.21 -15.64 0.44
N GLU A 89 -1.67 -16.59 1.19
CA GLU A 89 -2.44 -17.69 1.77
C GLU A 89 -3.54 -17.15 2.71
N ASN A 90 -3.20 -16.20 3.58
CA ASN A 90 -4.17 -15.56 4.47
C ASN A 90 -5.22 -14.77 3.68
N LEU A 91 -4.83 -14.07 2.61
CA LEU A 91 -5.76 -13.28 1.80
C LEU A 91 -6.81 -14.13 1.08
N ARG A 92 -6.51 -15.38 0.72
CA ARG A 92 -7.45 -16.32 0.10
C ARG A 92 -8.65 -16.65 0.99
N THR A 93 -8.55 -16.39 2.29
CA THR A 93 -9.69 -16.55 3.22
C THR A 93 -10.72 -15.42 3.15
N TYR A 94 -10.37 -14.30 2.51
CA TYR A 94 -11.27 -13.14 2.39
C TYR A 94 -12.01 -13.14 1.05
N GLY A 95 -13.31 -12.92 1.08
CA GLY A 95 -14.17 -12.92 -0.11
C GLY A 95 -13.87 -11.79 -1.12
N PHE A 96 -13.09 -10.78 -0.75
CA PHE A 96 -12.69 -9.72 -1.67
C PHE A 96 -11.43 -10.07 -2.48
N PHE A 97 -10.69 -11.12 -2.12
CA PHE A 97 -9.46 -11.50 -2.81
C PHE A 97 -9.74 -12.27 -4.09
N ASP A 98 -8.89 -12.07 -5.10
CA ASP A 98 -8.94 -12.73 -6.40
C ASP A 98 -7.50 -13.02 -6.86
N ASP A 99 -7.14 -14.30 -6.95
CA ASP A 99 -5.80 -14.76 -7.37
C ASP A 99 -5.44 -14.30 -8.80
N THR A 100 -6.43 -14.04 -9.65
CA THR A 100 -6.17 -13.59 -11.03
C THR A 100 -5.47 -12.25 -11.07
N LEU A 101 -5.70 -11.37 -10.11
CA LEU A 101 -5.04 -10.07 -10.02
C LEU A 101 -3.53 -10.19 -9.84
N VAL A 102 -3.07 -11.24 -9.15
CA VAL A 102 -1.64 -11.51 -8.97
C VAL A 102 -1.05 -12.09 -10.25
N THR A 103 -1.73 -13.05 -10.88
CA THR A 103 -1.25 -13.68 -12.12
C THR A 103 -1.23 -12.73 -13.31
N GLU A 104 -2.14 -11.76 -13.36
CA GLU A 104 -2.20 -10.71 -14.36
C GLU A 104 -1.25 -9.53 -14.08
N GLY A 105 -0.53 -9.55 -12.95
CA GLY A 105 0.37 -8.47 -12.56
C GLY A 105 -0.33 -7.16 -12.15
N LYS A 106 -1.64 -7.20 -11.89
CA LYS A 106 -2.41 -6.06 -11.40
C LYS A 106 -2.19 -5.81 -9.92
N LEU A 107 -1.99 -6.88 -9.14
CA LEU A 107 -1.59 -6.82 -7.74
C LEU A 107 -0.20 -7.45 -7.59
N ASN A 108 0.79 -6.64 -7.24
CA ASN A 108 2.17 -7.07 -7.02
C ASN A 108 2.46 -7.12 -5.52
N VAL A 109 2.96 -8.26 -5.04
CA VAL A 109 3.33 -8.43 -3.62
C VAL A 109 4.81 -8.74 -3.53
N PHE A 110 5.57 -7.90 -2.84
CA PHE A 110 7.01 -8.04 -2.65
C PHE A 110 7.35 -8.28 -1.19
N ASP A 111 8.39 -9.08 -0.97
CA ASP A 111 8.98 -9.32 0.32
C ASP A 111 10.32 -8.57 0.40
N LEU A 112 10.41 -7.61 1.31
CA LEU A 112 11.62 -6.81 1.48
C LEU A 112 12.78 -7.65 2.00
N GLY A 113 12.53 -8.70 2.79
CA GLY A 113 13.55 -9.63 3.26
C GLY A 113 14.26 -10.32 2.09
N ILE A 114 13.50 -10.83 1.13
CA ILE A 114 14.05 -11.47 -0.08
C ILE A 114 14.80 -10.44 -0.95
N ILE A 115 14.31 -9.23 -1.03
CA ILE A 115 14.96 -8.15 -1.80
C ILE A 115 16.32 -7.82 -1.17
N ASN A 116 16.37 -7.67 0.15
CA ASN A 116 17.60 -7.37 0.88
C ASN A 116 18.63 -8.49 0.73
N ASP A 117 18.20 -9.75 0.86
CA ASP A 117 19.07 -10.91 0.67
C ASP A 117 19.67 -10.97 -0.75
N ARG A 118 18.89 -10.63 -1.78
CA ARG A 118 19.37 -10.58 -3.18
C ARG A 118 20.30 -9.41 -3.47
N LEU A 119 20.12 -8.28 -2.79
CA LEU A 119 20.95 -7.10 -2.95
C LEU A 119 22.21 -7.13 -2.08
N GLY A 120 22.39 -8.16 -1.22
CA GLY A 120 23.51 -8.25 -0.28
C GLY A 120 23.50 -7.13 0.76
N VAL A 121 22.33 -6.52 1.01
CA VAL A 121 22.17 -5.52 2.07
C VAL A 121 22.08 -6.27 3.38
N GLU A 122 23.09 -6.11 4.25
CA GLU A 122 23.04 -6.65 5.60
C GLU A 122 21.78 -6.14 6.29
N ARG A 123 21.04 -7.07 6.93
CA ARG A 123 19.92 -6.68 7.79
C ARG A 123 20.45 -5.71 8.83
N LEU A 124 19.95 -4.51 8.86
CA LEU A 124 20.07 -3.64 10.01
C LEU A 124 19.23 -4.28 11.13
N ASP A 125 19.73 -5.37 11.72
CA ASP A 125 19.20 -5.85 12.97
C ASP A 125 19.41 -4.73 13.96
N GLY A 126 18.28 -4.17 14.44
CA GLY A 126 18.26 -3.06 15.40
C GLY A 126 18.80 -3.40 16.78
N SER A 127 19.85 -4.20 16.84
CA SER A 127 20.68 -4.42 18.04
C SER A 127 21.75 -3.33 18.10
N TYR A 128 21.34 -2.07 18.21
CA TYR A 128 22.18 -1.09 18.83
C TYR A 128 22.27 -1.48 20.31
N THR A 129 23.24 -2.30 20.63
CA THR A 129 23.66 -2.52 22.01
C THR A 129 24.30 -1.21 22.49
N SER A 130 23.93 -0.77 23.70
CA SER A 130 24.41 0.43 24.38
C SER A 130 25.94 0.49 24.59
N LYS A 131 26.72 -0.36 23.88
CA LYS A 131 28.19 -0.38 23.87
C LYS A 131 28.84 0.47 22.78
N ASP A 132 28.08 0.97 21.82
CA ASP A 132 28.62 1.74 20.69
C ASP A 132 28.51 3.28 20.91
N MET A 133 28.27 3.71 22.14
CA MET A 133 28.19 5.13 22.52
C MET A 133 29.22 5.51 23.60
N GLU A 134 30.40 4.93 23.58
CA GLU A 134 31.55 5.46 24.35
C GLU A 134 32.66 6.01 23.43
#